data_fc81ee491478b0a3d770cccc74b1444d
#
_entry.id   fc81ee491478b0a3d770cccc74b1444d
#
_cell.length_a   1.000
_cell.length_b   1.000
_cell.length_c   1.000
_cell.angle_alpha   90.00
_cell.angle_beta   90.00
_cell.angle_gamma   90.00
#
_symmetry.space_group_name_H-M   'P 1'
#
loop_
_entity.id
_entity.type
_entity.pdbx_description
1 polymer ?
#
loop_
_entity_poly.entity_id
_entity_poly.type
_entity_poly.pdbx_seq_one_letter_code
_entity_poly.pdbx_strand_id
1 'polypeptide(L)'
;IDRAVALVSQSKVALERSFAGQIATRVDSLLGDLEKAKAGGSEVAPVEGLLGESIASLEAGDFVASSDRANAAREEFEKIAGGYHRAKEKLRGAEGLVEDSRVFNLDVRDADKYIRQGREALGKREYDSAARLADQTTGAIMKVLPDFLNDEMKRARNKLLDLKMRGGDLTRPIGILKQASIHLKREEYAEAMRFVRQFRRETERL
;
A
#
# COMPACT_ATOMS: atom_id res chain seq x y z
N ILE A 1 11.89 60.13 -12.93
CA ILE A 1 12.70 59.14 -12.18
C ILE A 1 11.92 58.68 -10.93
N ASP A 2 11.40 59.59 -10.09
CA ASP A 2 10.71 59.29 -8.83
C ASP A 2 9.48 58.38 -9.00
N ARG A 3 8.69 58.62 -10.08
CA ARG A 3 7.53 57.80 -10.39
C ARG A 3 7.90 56.35 -10.79
N ALA A 4 9.02 56.18 -11.47
CA ALA A 4 9.52 54.87 -11.86
C ALA A 4 10.02 54.08 -10.61
N VAL A 5 10.73 54.76 -9.71
CA VAL A 5 11.21 54.18 -8.44
C VAL A 5 10.02 53.77 -7.57
N ALA A 6 8.99 54.60 -7.46
CA ALA A 6 7.78 54.26 -6.70
C ALA A 6 7.04 53.04 -7.28
N LEU A 7 6.92 52.94 -8.60
CA LEU A 7 6.30 51.79 -9.27
C LEU A 7 7.09 50.52 -9.06
N VAL A 8 8.43 50.58 -9.14
CA VAL A 8 9.30 49.41 -8.87
C VAL A 8 9.16 48.96 -7.42
N SER A 9 9.12 49.87 -6.46
CA SER A 9 8.94 49.58 -5.05
C SER A 9 7.55 48.90 -4.76
N GLN A 10 6.50 49.46 -5.38
CA GLN A 10 5.15 48.85 -5.24
C GLN A 10 5.07 47.46 -5.87
N SER A 11 5.66 47.28 -7.03
CA SER A 11 5.71 45.97 -7.69
C SER A 11 6.50 44.96 -6.88
N LYS A 12 7.62 45.37 -6.26
CA LYS A 12 8.39 44.50 -5.36
C LYS A 12 7.57 44.03 -4.17
N VAL A 13 6.91 44.96 -3.47
CA VAL A 13 6.05 44.62 -2.30
C VAL A 13 4.89 43.72 -2.69
N ALA A 14 4.26 43.95 -3.86
CA ALA A 14 3.19 43.09 -4.34
C ALA A 14 3.66 41.68 -4.66
N LEU A 15 4.86 41.54 -5.24
CA LEU A 15 5.49 40.27 -5.57
C LEU A 15 5.87 39.50 -4.29
N GLU A 16 6.47 40.16 -3.31
CA GLU A 16 6.82 39.60 -2.02
C GLU A 16 5.59 39.06 -1.28
N ARG A 17 4.49 39.85 -1.26
CA ARG A 17 3.22 39.40 -0.68
C ARG A 17 2.62 38.19 -1.38
N SER A 18 2.64 38.19 -2.71
CA SER A 18 2.14 37.05 -3.49
C SER A 18 2.97 35.78 -3.22
N PHE A 19 4.28 35.92 -3.16
CA PHE A 19 5.19 34.79 -2.92
C PHE A 19 5.06 34.25 -1.49
N ALA A 20 4.99 35.14 -0.50
CA ALA A 20 4.71 34.77 0.87
C ALA A 20 3.37 34.01 1.02
N GLY A 21 2.33 34.49 0.36
CA GLY A 21 1.01 33.84 0.35
C GLY A 21 1.03 32.43 -0.25
N GLN A 22 1.80 32.24 -1.32
CA GLN A 22 1.97 30.90 -1.93
C GLN A 22 2.71 29.94 -1.01
N ILE A 23 3.77 30.40 -0.34
CA ILE A 23 4.52 29.58 0.62
C ILE A 23 3.62 29.22 1.80
N ALA A 24 2.92 30.19 2.39
CA ALA A 24 1.98 29.96 3.49
C ALA A 24 0.93 28.90 3.13
N THR A 25 0.31 29.01 1.96
CA THR A 25 -0.69 28.03 1.50
C THR A 25 -0.10 26.62 1.36
N ARG A 26 1.14 26.49 0.89
CA ARG A 26 1.81 25.19 0.80
C ARG A 26 2.11 24.59 2.19
N VAL A 27 2.60 25.41 3.11
CA VAL A 27 2.89 25.01 4.49
C VAL A 27 1.60 24.56 5.18
N ASP A 28 0.51 25.33 5.07
CA ASP A 28 -0.79 24.97 5.67
C ASP A 28 -1.33 23.65 5.10
N SER A 29 -1.24 23.45 3.78
CA SER A 29 -1.64 22.18 3.15
C SER A 29 -0.85 20.99 3.70
N LEU A 30 0.49 21.15 3.82
CA LEU A 30 1.35 20.10 4.31
C LEU A 30 1.13 19.81 5.81
N LEU A 31 0.84 20.83 6.62
CA LEU A 31 0.46 20.66 8.03
C LEU A 31 -0.81 19.81 8.16
N GLY A 32 -1.84 20.08 7.35
CA GLY A 32 -3.07 19.28 7.35
C GLY A 32 -2.85 17.82 6.96
N ASP A 33 -1.96 17.55 6.02
CA ASP A 33 -1.63 16.16 5.63
C ASP A 33 -0.75 15.47 6.68
N LEU A 34 0.11 16.22 7.34
CA LEU A 34 0.97 15.76 8.42
C LEU A 34 0.16 15.34 9.66
N GLU A 35 -0.89 16.08 10.03
CA GLU A 35 -1.79 15.69 11.10
C GLU A 35 -2.50 14.36 10.81
N LYS A 36 -2.96 14.14 9.59
CA LYS A 36 -3.57 12.88 9.14
C LYS A 36 -2.57 11.73 9.22
N ALA A 37 -1.34 11.95 8.77
CA ALA A 37 -0.27 10.95 8.82
C ALA A 37 0.13 10.62 10.27
N LYS A 38 0.20 11.61 11.15
CA LYS A 38 0.45 11.45 12.59
C LYS A 38 -0.65 10.65 13.28
N ALA A 39 -1.91 10.93 12.96
CA ALA A 39 -3.05 10.14 13.43
C ALA A 39 -3.00 8.69 12.91
N GLY A 40 -2.46 8.48 11.70
CA GLY A 40 -2.19 7.17 11.11
C GLY A 40 -0.95 6.44 11.66
N GLY A 41 -0.20 7.05 12.59
CA GLY A 41 0.97 6.45 13.25
C GLY A 41 2.30 6.66 12.53
N SER A 42 2.38 7.60 11.57
CA SER A 42 3.63 7.94 10.88
C SER A 42 4.57 8.78 11.76
N GLU A 43 5.89 8.56 11.64
CA GLU A 43 6.90 9.42 12.26
C GLU A 43 7.05 10.70 11.45
N VAL A 44 6.59 11.81 11.97
CA VAL A 44 6.54 13.08 11.25
C VAL A 44 7.46 14.15 11.84
N ALA A 45 8.18 13.87 12.93
CA ALA A 45 9.06 14.83 13.59
C ALA A 45 10.10 15.49 12.66
N PRO A 46 10.76 14.78 11.71
CA PRO A 46 11.67 15.42 10.76
C PRO A 46 10.98 16.47 9.87
N VAL A 47 9.74 16.19 9.48
CA VAL A 47 8.93 17.11 8.64
C VAL A 47 8.49 18.32 9.46
N GLU A 48 8.07 18.11 10.72
CA GLU A 48 7.71 19.19 11.64
C GLU A 48 8.87 20.16 11.85
N GLY A 49 10.10 19.65 11.98
CA GLY A 49 11.32 20.46 12.08
C GLY A 49 11.54 21.36 10.86
N LEU A 50 11.48 20.77 9.66
CA LEU A 50 11.64 21.50 8.39
C LEU A 50 10.54 22.54 8.17
N LEU A 51 9.30 22.24 8.55
CA LEU A 51 8.19 23.19 8.49
C LEU A 51 8.39 24.35 9.48
N GLY A 52 8.85 24.06 10.70
CA GLY A 52 9.19 25.10 11.67
C GLY A 52 10.29 26.06 11.15
N GLU A 53 11.34 25.52 10.53
CA GLU A 53 12.38 26.30 9.88
C GLU A 53 11.85 27.14 8.70
N SER A 54 10.91 26.57 7.91
CA SER A 54 10.27 27.29 6.80
C SER A 54 9.46 28.48 7.32
N ILE A 55 8.67 28.29 8.37
CA ILE A 55 7.84 29.34 8.99
C ILE A 55 8.76 30.45 9.55
N ALA A 56 9.82 30.10 10.30
CA ALA A 56 10.76 31.06 10.84
C ALA A 56 11.45 31.90 9.74
N SER A 57 11.82 31.25 8.62
CA SER A 57 12.40 31.98 7.47
C SER A 57 11.38 32.90 6.81
N LEU A 58 10.10 32.48 6.74
CA LEU A 58 9.01 33.30 6.20
C LEU A 58 8.78 34.55 7.05
N GLU A 59 8.77 34.42 8.36
CA GLU A 59 8.63 35.52 9.32
C GLU A 59 9.82 36.49 9.27
N ALA A 60 11.02 35.97 9.00
CA ALA A 60 12.23 36.78 8.80
C ALA A 60 12.26 37.49 7.43
N GLY A 61 11.32 37.21 6.53
CA GLY A 61 11.28 37.77 5.18
C GLY A 61 12.23 37.08 4.20
N ASP A 62 12.84 35.96 4.57
CA ASP A 62 13.66 35.15 3.67
C ASP A 62 12.79 34.14 2.92
N PHE A 63 12.14 34.61 1.88
CA PHE A 63 11.19 33.81 1.09
C PHE A 63 11.86 32.65 0.34
N VAL A 64 13.12 32.81 -0.04
CA VAL A 64 13.87 31.77 -0.75
C VAL A 64 14.16 30.61 0.20
N ALA A 65 14.79 30.90 1.34
CA ALA A 65 15.05 29.86 2.35
C ALA A 65 13.76 29.19 2.83
N SER A 66 12.69 29.96 3.05
CA SER A 66 11.37 29.42 3.42
C SER A 66 10.83 28.46 2.37
N SER A 67 10.87 28.83 1.09
CA SER A 67 10.42 27.96 0.00
C SER A 67 11.23 26.67 -0.09
N ASP A 68 12.55 26.77 0.03
CA ASP A 68 13.44 25.60 -0.02
C ASP A 68 13.17 24.63 1.15
N ARG A 69 12.96 25.15 2.36
CA ARG A 69 12.59 24.35 3.53
C ARG A 69 11.20 23.68 3.37
N ALA A 70 10.21 24.41 2.85
CA ALA A 70 8.90 23.86 2.58
C ALA A 70 8.94 22.72 1.54
N ASN A 71 9.77 22.86 0.50
CA ASN A 71 9.97 21.82 -0.49
C ASN A 71 10.67 20.59 0.11
N ALA A 72 11.72 20.80 0.91
CA ALA A 72 12.41 19.72 1.63
C ALA A 72 11.47 18.98 2.59
N ALA A 73 10.62 19.71 3.31
CA ALA A 73 9.60 19.14 4.19
C ALA A 73 8.62 18.27 3.40
N ARG A 74 8.19 18.70 2.23
CA ARG A 74 7.29 17.93 1.36
C ARG A 74 7.95 16.65 0.85
N GLU A 75 9.17 16.73 0.37
CA GLU A 75 9.91 15.54 -0.09
C GLU A 75 10.09 14.51 1.02
N GLU A 76 10.42 14.97 2.23
CA GLU A 76 10.56 14.08 3.39
C GLU A 76 9.21 13.47 3.80
N PHE A 77 8.13 14.26 3.77
CA PHE A 77 6.78 13.76 4.01
C PHE A 77 6.37 12.69 3.01
N GLU A 78 6.64 12.89 1.71
CA GLU A 78 6.32 11.91 0.66
C GLU A 78 7.09 10.59 0.86
N LYS A 79 8.33 10.63 1.32
CA LYS A 79 9.09 9.42 1.68
C LYS A 79 8.46 8.67 2.85
N ILE A 80 8.14 9.38 3.93
CA ILE A 80 7.56 8.81 5.16
C ILE A 80 6.15 8.26 4.89
N ALA A 81 5.26 9.06 4.32
CA ALA A 81 3.90 8.67 4.02
C ALA A 81 3.84 7.52 3.00
N GLY A 82 4.67 7.60 1.95
CA GLY A 82 4.78 6.55 0.94
C GLY A 82 5.34 5.24 1.50
N GLY A 83 6.30 5.32 2.43
CA GLY A 83 6.86 4.16 3.12
C GLY A 83 5.81 3.43 3.96
N TYR A 84 5.09 4.15 4.80
CA TYR A 84 4.01 3.61 5.63
C TYR A 84 2.90 2.94 4.81
N HIS A 85 2.36 3.65 3.81
CA HIS A 85 1.29 3.11 2.97
C HIS A 85 1.73 1.86 2.24
N ARG A 86 2.92 1.86 1.64
CA ARG A 86 3.49 0.70 0.94
C ARG A 86 3.65 -0.51 1.87
N ALA A 87 4.22 -0.30 3.05
CA ALA A 87 4.39 -1.37 4.03
C ALA A 87 3.06 -1.94 4.50
N LYS A 88 2.09 -1.07 4.80
CA LYS A 88 0.74 -1.46 5.23
C LYS A 88 -0.01 -2.25 4.16
N GLU A 89 0.03 -1.80 2.91
CA GLU A 89 -0.61 -2.51 1.80
C GLU A 89 0.02 -3.87 1.54
N LYS A 90 1.36 -3.95 1.54
CA LYS A 90 2.07 -5.23 1.39
C LYS A 90 1.74 -6.19 2.52
N LEU A 91 1.74 -5.74 3.77
CA LEU A 91 1.35 -6.57 4.92
C LEU A 91 -0.09 -7.06 4.79
N ARG A 92 -1.03 -6.19 4.43
CA ARG A 92 -2.43 -6.57 4.22
C ARG A 92 -2.59 -7.60 3.11
N GLY A 93 -1.86 -7.44 2.01
CA GLY A 93 -1.86 -8.43 0.91
C GLY A 93 -1.31 -9.78 1.35
N ALA A 94 -0.19 -9.78 2.08
CA ALA A 94 0.43 -10.98 2.64
C ALA A 94 -0.47 -11.67 3.67
N GLU A 95 -1.15 -10.92 4.55
CA GLU A 95 -2.13 -11.45 5.52
C GLU A 95 -3.30 -12.12 4.82
N GLY A 96 -3.84 -11.52 3.78
CA GLY A 96 -4.90 -12.12 2.97
C GLY A 96 -4.48 -13.44 2.33
N LEU A 97 -3.25 -13.51 1.84
CA LEU A 97 -2.70 -14.74 1.25
C LEU A 97 -2.51 -15.83 2.31
N VAL A 98 -2.04 -15.49 3.50
CA VAL A 98 -1.92 -16.43 4.64
C VAL A 98 -3.30 -16.97 5.03
N GLU A 99 -4.29 -16.09 5.16
CA GLU A 99 -5.65 -16.49 5.52
C GLU A 99 -6.27 -17.42 4.48
N ASP A 100 -6.13 -17.09 3.20
CA ASP A 100 -6.58 -17.97 2.13
C ASP A 100 -5.84 -19.33 2.13
N SER A 101 -4.55 -19.34 2.46
CA SER A 101 -3.75 -20.57 2.56
C SER A 101 -4.18 -21.46 3.72
N ARG A 102 -4.58 -20.89 4.85
CA ARG A 102 -5.13 -21.63 6.01
C ARG A 102 -6.41 -22.37 5.69
N VAL A 103 -7.30 -21.77 4.88
CA VAL A 103 -8.55 -22.42 4.45
C VAL A 103 -8.28 -23.74 3.73
N PHE A 104 -7.11 -23.87 3.12
CA PHE A 104 -6.67 -25.08 2.42
C PHE A 104 -5.75 -25.99 3.25
N ASN A 105 -5.55 -25.69 4.53
CA ASN A 105 -4.63 -26.38 5.42
C ASN A 105 -3.17 -26.41 4.94
N LEU A 106 -2.75 -25.38 4.24
CA LEU A 106 -1.33 -25.20 3.89
C LEU A 106 -0.51 -24.89 5.15
N ASP A 107 0.74 -25.35 5.17
CA ASP A 107 1.66 -25.00 6.26
C ASP A 107 2.08 -23.53 6.12
N VAL A 108 1.59 -22.70 7.02
CA VAL A 108 1.82 -21.25 7.03
C VAL A 108 2.67 -20.78 8.23
N ARG A 109 3.33 -21.71 8.96
CA ARG A 109 4.08 -21.36 10.19
C ARG A 109 5.15 -20.30 9.99
N ASP A 110 5.94 -20.42 8.94
CA ASP A 110 6.96 -19.43 8.61
C ASP A 110 6.33 -18.10 8.17
N ALA A 111 5.29 -18.16 7.37
CA ALA A 111 4.54 -16.98 6.95
C ALA A 111 3.92 -16.24 8.14
N ASP A 112 3.34 -16.95 9.12
CA ASP A 112 2.81 -16.38 10.35
C ASP A 112 3.88 -15.70 11.20
N LYS A 113 5.08 -16.27 11.24
CA LYS A 113 6.21 -15.66 11.94
C LYS A 113 6.57 -14.33 11.29
N TYR A 114 6.70 -14.28 9.96
CA TYR A 114 7.03 -13.07 9.23
C TYR A 114 5.94 -12.00 9.35
N ILE A 115 4.66 -12.38 9.31
CA ILE A 115 3.54 -11.44 9.53
C ILE A 115 3.62 -10.79 10.91
N ARG A 116 3.86 -11.58 11.97
CA ARG A 116 4.00 -11.02 13.33
C ARG A 116 5.15 -10.03 13.41
N GLN A 117 6.32 -10.41 12.90
CA GLN A 117 7.48 -9.52 12.85
C GLN A 117 7.22 -8.27 12.00
N GLY A 118 6.52 -8.41 10.88
CA GLY A 118 6.13 -7.29 10.02
C GLY A 118 5.20 -6.29 10.71
N ARG A 119 4.24 -6.78 11.50
CA ARG A 119 3.37 -5.92 12.32
C ARG A 119 4.16 -5.19 13.42
N GLU A 120 5.09 -5.88 14.07
CA GLU A 120 5.96 -5.27 15.07
C GLU A 120 6.86 -4.18 14.45
N ALA A 121 7.47 -4.46 13.29
CA ALA A 121 8.26 -3.49 12.55
C ALA A 121 7.42 -2.28 12.12
N LEU A 122 6.18 -2.49 11.64
CA LEU A 122 5.27 -1.41 11.30
C LEU A 122 4.94 -0.55 12.53
N GLY A 123 4.69 -1.17 13.68
CA GLY A 123 4.46 -0.47 14.95
C GLY A 123 5.68 0.31 15.45
N LYS A 124 6.90 -0.17 15.16
CA LYS A 124 8.17 0.51 15.43
C LYS A 124 8.55 1.54 14.37
N ARG A 125 7.70 1.73 13.35
CA ARG A 125 7.92 2.66 12.23
C ARG A 125 9.09 2.28 11.32
N GLU A 126 9.50 1.02 11.34
CA GLU A 126 10.51 0.42 10.49
C GLU A 126 9.87 -0.04 9.16
N TYR A 127 9.39 0.90 8.34
CA TYR A 127 8.52 0.63 7.19
C TYR A 127 9.17 -0.26 6.13
N ASP A 128 10.45 -0.05 5.83
CA ASP A 128 11.18 -0.90 4.89
C ASP A 128 11.36 -2.33 5.41
N SER A 129 11.55 -2.49 6.70
CA SER A 129 11.61 -3.79 7.36
C SER A 129 10.26 -4.50 7.29
N ALA A 130 9.17 -3.78 7.59
CA ALA A 130 7.81 -4.30 7.51
C ALA A 130 7.46 -4.73 6.08
N ALA A 131 7.83 -3.93 5.08
CA ALA A 131 7.61 -4.26 3.67
C ALA A 131 8.40 -5.51 3.25
N ARG A 132 9.68 -5.64 3.64
CA ARG A 132 10.49 -6.84 3.38
C ARG A 132 9.91 -8.09 4.03
N LEU A 133 9.43 -8.00 5.26
CA LEU A 133 8.81 -9.12 5.97
C LEU A 133 7.49 -9.55 5.30
N ALA A 134 6.72 -8.62 4.76
CA ALA A 134 5.55 -8.94 3.93
C ALA A 134 5.95 -9.68 2.65
N ASP A 135 7.02 -9.26 1.97
CA ASP A 135 7.55 -9.95 0.79
C ASP A 135 8.06 -11.37 1.14
N GLN A 136 8.73 -11.53 2.28
CA GLN A 136 9.15 -12.85 2.77
C GLN A 136 7.96 -13.77 3.09
N THR A 137 6.89 -13.21 3.66
CA THR A 137 5.62 -13.94 3.89
C THR A 137 5.07 -14.47 2.58
N THR A 138 4.92 -13.59 1.59
CA THR A 138 4.44 -13.95 0.26
C THR A 138 5.33 -15.01 -0.38
N GLY A 139 6.66 -14.82 -0.33
CA GLY A 139 7.64 -15.76 -0.87
C GLY A 139 7.59 -17.15 -0.21
N ALA A 140 7.33 -17.22 1.11
CA ALA A 140 7.19 -18.50 1.81
C ALA A 140 5.99 -19.30 1.30
N ILE A 141 4.85 -18.64 1.06
CA ILE A 141 3.64 -19.29 0.53
C ILE A 141 3.81 -19.64 -0.95
N MET A 142 4.39 -18.73 -1.74
CA MET A 142 4.57 -18.94 -3.18
C MET A 142 5.46 -20.13 -3.52
N LYS A 143 6.31 -20.61 -2.60
CA LYS A 143 7.11 -21.82 -2.80
C LYS A 143 6.28 -23.11 -2.87
N VAL A 144 5.18 -23.19 -2.13
CA VAL A 144 4.35 -24.41 -2.03
C VAL A 144 3.04 -24.30 -2.81
N LEU A 145 2.65 -23.10 -3.14
CA LEU A 145 1.34 -22.82 -3.74
C LEU A 145 1.16 -23.40 -5.16
N PRO A 146 2.16 -23.37 -6.07
CA PRO A 146 2.01 -23.94 -7.41
C PRO A 146 1.67 -25.43 -7.41
N ASP A 147 2.42 -26.23 -6.65
CA ASP A 147 2.20 -27.68 -6.57
C ASP A 147 0.86 -27.99 -5.93
N PHE A 148 0.54 -27.30 -4.85
CA PHE A 148 -0.75 -27.42 -4.19
C PHE A 148 -1.92 -27.12 -5.16
N LEU A 149 -1.86 -26.00 -5.90
CA LEU A 149 -2.92 -25.63 -6.83
C LEU A 149 -3.06 -26.63 -7.98
N ASN A 150 -1.96 -27.17 -8.49
CA ASN A 150 -2.00 -28.23 -9.50
C ASN A 150 -2.75 -29.46 -8.99
N ASP A 151 -2.50 -29.89 -7.76
CA ASP A 151 -3.21 -31.04 -7.17
C ASP A 151 -4.68 -30.72 -6.87
N GLU A 152 -4.98 -29.53 -6.40
CA GLU A 152 -6.38 -29.11 -6.22
C GLU A 152 -7.15 -29.04 -7.54
N MET A 153 -6.51 -28.61 -8.62
CA MET A 153 -7.12 -28.61 -9.96
C MET A 153 -7.43 -30.05 -10.45
N LYS A 154 -6.57 -31.03 -10.12
CA LYS A 154 -6.86 -32.47 -10.40
C LYS A 154 -8.08 -32.94 -9.59
N ARG A 155 -8.09 -32.65 -8.29
CA ARG A 155 -9.21 -32.99 -7.39
C ARG A 155 -10.53 -32.35 -7.85
N ALA A 156 -10.48 -31.08 -8.25
CA ALA A 156 -11.65 -30.36 -8.74
C ALA A 156 -12.21 -30.97 -10.03
N ARG A 157 -11.36 -31.43 -10.94
CA ARG A 157 -11.80 -32.14 -12.17
C ARG A 157 -12.49 -33.44 -11.83
N ASN A 158 -11.94 -34.23 -10.90
CA ASN A 158 -12.56 -35.48 -10.47
C ASN A 158 -13.94 -35.22 -9.82
N LYS A 159 -14.01 -34.18 -8.96
CA LYS A 159 -15.28 -33.78 -8.36
C LYS A 159 -16.34 -33.39 -9.41
N LEU A 160 -15.96 -32.71 -10.49
CA LEU A 160 -16.87 -32.40 -11.59
C LEU A 160 -17.39 -33.67 -12.27
N LEU A 161 -16.54 -34.69 -12.48
CA LEU A 161 -16.95 -35.96 -13.05
C LEU A 161 -17.99 -36.67 -12.18
N ASP A 162 -17.76 -36.71 -10.85
CA ASP A 162 -18.70 -37.30 -9.90
C ASP A 162 -20.04 -36.56 -9.88
N LEU A 163 -20.01 -35.22 -9.88
CA LEU A 163 -21.23 -34.40 -9.95
C LEU A 163 -22.00 -34.60 -11.26
N LYS A 164 -21.29 -34.75 -12.40
CA LYS A 164 -21.88 -35.05 -13.68
C LYS A 164 -22.66 -36.38 -13.67
N MET A 165 -22.09 -37.41 -13.05
CA MET A 165 -22.73 -38.72 -12.94
C MET A 165 -24.00 -38.66 -12.08
N ARG A 166 -24.09 -37.69 -11.17
CA ARG A 166 -25.28 -37.45 -10.32
C ARG A 166 -26.33 -36.55 -10.96
N GLY A 167 -26.08 -36.04 -12.17
CA GLY A 167 -27.02 -35.17 -12.90
C GLY A 167 -27.05 -33.71 -12.44
N GLY A 168 -26.05 -33.26 -11.72
CA GLY A 168 -25.96 -31.87 -11.25
C GLY A 168 -25.75 -30.85 -12.38
N ASP A 169 -26.21 -29.61 -12.19
CA ASP A 169 -25.88 -28.50 -13.09
C ASP A 169 -24.43 -28.05 -12.85
N LEU A 170 -23.59 -28.27 -13.85
CA LEU A 170 -22.16 -27.98 -13.81
C LEU A 170 -21.77 -26.68 -14.50
N THR A 171 -22.72 -25.93 -15.04
CA THR A 171 -22.44 -24.73 -15.85
C THR A 171 -21.56 -23.74 -15.08
N ARG A 172 -21.96 -23.41 -13.87
CA ARG A 172 -21.25 -22.48 -13.01
C ARG A 172 -19.95 -23.04 -12.46
N PRO A 173 -19.87 -24.26 -11.88
CA PRO A 173 -18.62 -24.88 -11.44
C PRO A 173 -17.56 -24.98 -12.55
N ILE A 174 -17.94 -25.35 -13.77
CA ILE A 174 -17.03 -25.41 -14.92
C ILE A 174 -16.45 -24.01 -15.23
N GLY A 175 -17.30 -22.99 -15.23
CA GLY A 175 -16.87 -21.60 -15.46
C GLY A 175 -15.82 -21.15 -14.44
N ILE A 176 -16.05 -21.42 -13.17
CA ILE A 176 -15.11 -21.07 -12.08
C ILE A 176 -13.79 -21.84 -12.22
N LEU A 177 -13.82 -23.13 -12.49
CA LEU A 177 -12.62 -23.95 -12.65
C LEU A 177 -11.81 -23.53 -13.88
N LYS A 178 -12.48 -23.07 -14.96
CA LYS A 178 -11.84 -22.52 -16.14
C LYS A 178 -11.07 -21.23 -15.80
N GLN A 179 -11.64 -20.34 -15.01
CA GLN A 179 -10.95 -19.13 -14.54
C GLN A 179 -9.75 -19.49 -13.66
N ALA A 180 -9.90 -20.41 -12.70
CA ALA A 180 -8.78 -20.91 -11.91
C ALA A 180 -7.63 -21.43 -12.79
N SER A 181 -7.96 -22.19 -13.85
CA SER A 181 -6.96 -22.71 -14.80
C SER A 181 -6.26 -21.60 -15.60
N ILE A 182 -6.96 -20.54 -15.98
CA ILE A 182 -6.38 -19.40 -16.68
C ILE A 182 -5.37 -18.67 -15.80
N HIS A 183 -5.76 -18.35 -14.56
CA HIS A 183 -4.88 -17.67 -13.60
C HIS A 183 -3.66 -18.54 -13.23
N LEU A 184 -3.87 -19.85 -13.04
CA LEU A 184 -2.76 -20.78 -12.76
C LEU A 184 -1.74 -20.81 -13.91
N LYS A 185 -2.17 -20.80 -15.17
CA LYS A 185 -1.28 -20.74 -16.34
C LYS A 185 -0.52 -19.42 -16.46
N ARG A 186 -1.06 -18.35 -15.90
CA ARG A 186 -0.43 -17.02 -15.85
C ARG A 186 0.44 -16.82 -14.62
N GLU A 187 0.60 -17.86 -13.79
CA GLU A 187 1.31 -17.81 -12.50
C GLU A 187 0.70 -16.80 -11.50
N GLU A 188 -0.55 -16.44 -11.70
CA GLU A 188 -1.36 -15.59 -10.82
C GLU A 188 -1.95 -16.44 -9.69
N TYR A 189 -1.09 -17.02 -8.85
CA TYR A 189 -1.45 -18.09 -7.91
C TYR A 189 -2.46 -17.65 -6.85
N ALA A 190 -2.39 -16.41 -6.37
CA ALA A 190 -3.35 -15.88 -5.40
C ALA A 190 -4.77 -15.84 -5.98
N GLU A 191 -4.92 -15.39 -7.21
CA GLU A 191 -6.22 -15.37 -7.89
C GLU A 191 -6.70 -16.79 -8.22
N ALA A 192 -5.80 -17.67 -8.69
CA ALA A 192 -6.13 -19.07 -8.92
C ALA A 192 -6.68 -19.73 -7.63
N MET A 193 -6.06 -19.48 -6.48
CA MET A 193 -6.51 -19.98 -5.18
C MET A 193 -7.90 -19.48 -4.79
N ARG A 194 -8.22 -18.21 -5.06
CA ARG A 194 -9.56 -17.65 -4.82
C ARG A 194 -10.63 -18.36 -5.64
N PHE A 195 -10.35 -18.63 -6.92
CA PHE A 195 -11.29 -19.39 -7.78
C PHE A 195 -11.43 -20.85 -7.35
N VAL A 196 -10.34 -21.50 -6.91
CA VAL A 196 -10.42 -22.87 -6.33
C VAL A 196 -11.27 -22.88 -5.07
N ARG A 197 -11.13 -21.88 -4.18
CA ARG A 197 -11.98 -21.73 -2.99
C ARG A 197 -13.45 -21.52 -3.37
N GLN A 198 -13.71 -20.68 -4.37
CA GLN A 198 -15.06 -20.46 -4.87
C GLN A 198 -15.66 -21.74 -5.45
N PHE A 199 -14.87 -22.51 -6.22
CA PHE A 199 -15.28 -23.81 -6.74
C PHE A 199 -15.67 -24.78 -5.64
N ARG A 200 -14.89 -24.92 -4.57
CA ARG A 200 -15.23 -25.78 -3.43
C ARG A 200 -16.57 -25.40 -2.82
N ARG A 201 -16.78 -24.11 -2.51
CA ARG A 201 -18.05 -23.61 -1.96
C ARG A 201 -19.25 -23.89 -2.85
N GLU A 202 -19.08 -23.75 -4.16
CA GLU A 202 -20.16 -23.97 -5.11
C GLU A 202 -20.51 -25.46 -5.22
N THR A 203 -19.51 -26.33 -5.20
CA THR A 203 -19.73 -27.80 -5.31
C THR A 203 -20.13 -28.48 -3.99
N GLU A 204 -20.00 -27.81 -2.85
CA GLU A 204 -20.55 -28.27 -1.58
C GLU A 204 -22.07 -28.08 -1.48
N ARG A 205 -22.65 -27.22 -2.32
CA ARG A 205 -24.08 -26.92 -2.37
C ARG A 205 -24.85 -27.81 -3.34
N LEU A 206 -24.14 -28.56 -4.18
CA LEU A 206 -24.67 -29.49 -5.17
C LEU A 206 -24.66 -30.93 -4.64
#